data_e0dbe112ea4f55249818d29df2e5222c
#
_entry.id   e0dbe112ea4f55249818d29df2e5222c
#
_cell.length_a   1.000
_cell.length_b   1.000
_cell.length_c   1.000
_cell.angle_alpha   90.00
_cell.angle_beta   90.00
_cell.angle_gamma   90.00
#
_symmetry.space_group_name_H-M   'P 1'
#
loop_
_entity.id
_entity.type
_entity.pdbx_description
1 polymer ?
#
loop_
_entity_poly.entity_id
_entity_poly.type
_entity_poly.pdbx_seq_one_letter_code
_entity_poly.pdbx_strand_id
1 'polypeptide(L)'
;MNKRTRPLDKEEYEKFIETIMYGFEHNGVITRPNPRICAICITIANTGLRLGDVLSLRLKDLVYEGGRYHFDIIEEKTHKHRNFTIAPEMINFLQAYALEEGIRPDRLLFPISKRAVSKHLKKTADYLGYQNVSSHSFRKFFATTIYNENNFNLELVRTLLQHGSVATSAKYIQLSPAIVENALRNHVYIPNLEK
;
A
#
# COMPACT_ATOMS: atom_id res chain seq x y z
N MET A 1 -1.83 -16.96 -18.61
CA MET A 1 -1.54 -15.51 -18.66
C MET A 1 -1.42 -14.98 -17.23
N ASN A 2 -0.27 -14.41 -16.86
CA ASN A 2 -0.10 -13.76 -15.55
C ASN A 2 -0.93 -12.47 -15.54
N LYS A 3 -2.10 -12.48 -14.92
CA LYS A 3 -2.98 -11.31 -14.86
C LYS A 3 -2.30 -10.22 -14.01
N ARG A 4 -2.20 -9.02 -14.56
CA ARG A 4 -1.56 -7.87 -13.91
C ARG A 4 -2.32 -7.50 -12.63
N THR A 5 -1.61 -7.40 -11.50
CA THR A 5 -2.17 -6.95 -10.22
C THR A 5 -2.79 -5.55 -10.38
N ARG A 6 -4.01 -5.34 -9.83
CA ARG A 6 -4.69 -4.05 -9.80
C ARG A 6 -4.54 -3.33 -8.45
N PRO A 7 -4.73 -2.00 -8.37
CA PRO A 7 -4.94 -1.34 -7.08
C PRO A 7 -6.27 -1.79 -6.46
N LEU A 8 -6.42 -1.57 -5.16
CA LEU A 8 -7.71 -1.53 -4.46
C LEU A 8 -8.23 -0.09 -4.53
N ASP A 9 -9.55 0.09 -4.51
CA ASP A 9 -10.14 1.36 -4.11
C ASP A 9 -10.24 1.46 -2.58
N LYS A 10 -10.78 2.58 -2.07
CA LYS A 10 -10.83 2.82 -0.63
C LYS A 10 -11.75 1.83 0.09
N GLU A 11 -12.93 1.57 -0.45
CA GLU A 11 -13.92 0.64 0.13
C GLU A 11 -13.38 -0.80 0.12
N GLU A 12 -12.77 -1.22 -0.98
CA GLU A 12 -12.13 -2.52 -1.11
C GLU A 12 -10.96 -2.69 -0.12
N TYR A 13 -10.15 -1.63 0.06
CA TYR A 13 -9.06 -1.63 1.02
C TYR A 13 -9.58 -1.79 2.45
N GLU A 14 -10.54 -0.97 2.87
CA GLU A 14 -11.14 -1.01 4.20
C GLU A 14 -11.77 -2.39 4.47
N LYS A 15 -12.55 -2.91 3.53
CA LYS A 15 -13.16 -4.23 3.64
C LYS A 15 -12.13 -5.37 3.71
N PHE A 16 -11.05 -5.24 2.97
CA PHE A 16 -9.95 -6.23 2.98
C PHE A 16 -9.25 -6.27 4.34
N ILE A 17 -8.94 -5.10 4.91
CA ILE A 17 -8.32 -4.96 6.23
C ILE A 17 -9.24 -5.51 7.33
N GLU A 18 -10.52 -5.12 7.31
CA GLU A 18 -11.54 -5.60 8.24
C GLU A 18 -11.65 -7.13 8.20
N THR A 19 -11.71 -7.72 7.00
CA THR A 19 -11.80 -9.16 6.82
C THR A 19 -10.59 -9.90 7.41
N ILE A 20 -9.38 -9.37 7.25
CA ILE A 20 -8.18 -9.97 7.89
C ILE A 20 -8.22 -9.80 9.40
N MET A 21 -8.67 -8.63 9.88
CA MET A 21 -8.67 -8.30 11.31
C MET A 21 -9.61 -9.20 12.10
N TYR A 22 -10.80 -9.48 11.57
CA TYR A 22 -11.82 -10.27 12.28
C TYR A 22 -11.84 -11.74 11.88
N GLY A 23 -11.17 -12.11 10.79
CA GLY A 23 -11.24 -13.45 10.23
C GLY A 23 -12.55 -13.71 9.47
N PHE A 24 -12.66 -14.86 8.85
CA PHE A 24 -13.81 -15.23 8.02
C PHE A 24 -13.93 -16.73 7.85
N GLU A 25 -15.12 -17.19 7.46
CA GLU A 25 -15.37 -18.55 7.03
C GLU A 25 -15.64 -18.58 5.52
N HIS A 26 -14.97 -19.48 4.82
CA HIS A 26 -15.15 -19.66 3.38
C HIS A 26 -15.06 -21.14 3.01
N ASN A 27 -16.13 -21.65 2.37
CA ASN A 27 -16.25 -23.05 1.97
C ASN A 27 -15.98 -24.05 3.13
N GLY A 28 -16.53 -23.76 4.32
CA GLY A 28 -16.36 -24.58 5.52
C GLY A 28 -14.96 -24.50 6.17
N VAL A 29 -14.09 -23.60 5.68
CA VAL A 29 -12.76 -23.37 6.24
C VAL A 29 -12.71 -22.05 6.99
N ILE A 30 -12.47 -22.09 8.30
CA ILE A 30 -12.30 -20.91 9.14
C ILE A 30 -10.89 -20.35 8.95
N THR A 31 -10.81 -19.07 8.61
CA THR A 31 -9.57 -18.29 8.64
C THR A 31 -9.64 -17.36 9.86
N ARG A 32 -8.77 -17.61 10.84
CA ARG A 32 -8.75 -16.84 12.09
C ARG A 32 -8.27 -15.41 11.86
N PRO A 33 -8.64 -14.46 12.78
CA PRO A 33 -8.06 -13.12 12.83
C PRO A 33 -6.53 -13.14 12.73
N ASN A 34 -5.98 -12.19 11.97
CA ASN A 34 -4.54 -12.12 11.79
C ASN A 34 -4.01 -10.67 11.87
N PRO A 35 -3.82 -10.12 13.09
CA PRO A 35 -3.33 -8.75 13.30
C PRO A 35 -1.99 -8.49 12.58
N ARG A 36 -1.10 -9.49 12.53
CA ARG A 36 0.19 -9.37 11.84
C ARG A 36 0.04 -9.11 10.34
N ILE A 37 -0.79 -9.89 9.64
CA ILE A 37 -1.04 -9.68 8.20
C ILE A 37 -1.75 -8.34 7.98
N CYS A 38 -2.69 -7.99 8.86
CA CYS A 38 -3.36 -6.70 8.86
C CYS A 38 -2.35 -5.55 8.95
N ALA A 39 -1.45 -5.58 9.95
CA ALA A 39 -0.43 -4.56 10.14
C ALA A 39 0.55 -4.46 8.95
N ILE A 40 0.93 -5.59 8.32
CA ILE A 40 1.73 -5.60 7.09
C ILE A 40 1.01 -4.86 5.96
N CYS A 41 -0.28 -5.15 5.73
CA CYS A 41 -1.06 -4.51 4.67
C CYS A 41 -1.22 -3.01 4.90
N ILE A 42 -1.53 -2.60 6.14
CA ILE A 42 -1.60 -1.19 6.55
C ILE A 42 -0.26 -0.50 6.31
N THR A 43 0.86 -1.14 6.70
CA THR A 43 2.19 -0.58 6.49
C THR A 43 2.49 -0.36 5.00
N ILE A 44 2.20 -1.34 4.14
CA ILE A 44 2.39 -1.19 2.69
C ILE A 44 1.53 -0.05 2.14
N ALA A 45 0.26 0.03 2.54
CA ALA A 45 -0.71 1.00 2.06
C ALA A 45 -0.41 2.45 2.49
N ASN A 46 0.35 2.64 3.57
CA ASN A 46 0.68 3.97 4.10
C ASN A 46 2.14 4.40 3.86
N THR A 47 3.02 3.49 3.47
CA THR A 47 4.44 3.81 3.20
C THR A 47 4.83 3.58 1.74
N GLY A 48 4.02 2.84 0.99
CA GLY A 48 4.35 2.39 -0.34
C GLY A 48 5.56 1.46 -0.43
N LEU A 49 6.05 0.91 0.69
CA LEU A 49 7.16 -0.06 0.70
C LEU A 49 6.78 -1.35 -0.03
N ARG A 50 7.77 -2.06 -0.56
CA ARG A 50 7.56 -3.42 -1.07
C ARG A 50 7.40 -4.40 0.09
N LEU A 51 6.68 -5.50 -0.13
CA LEU A 51 6.49 -6.52 0.90
C LEU A 51 7.81 -6.98 1.54
N GLY A 52 8.85 -7.18 0.74
CA GLY A 52 10.16 -7.58 1.28
C GLY A 52 10.75 -6.57 2.24
N ASP A 53 10.66 -5.30 1.86
CA ASP A 53 11.18 -4.20 2.68
C ASP A 53 10.38 -4.06 3.99
N VAL A 54 9.04 -4.21 3.93
CA VAL A 54 8.19 -4.23 5.14
C VAL A 54 8.55 -5.38 6.07
N LEU A 55 8.82 -6.56 5.53
CA LEU A 55 9.18 -7.73 6.36
C LEU A 55 10.58 -7.64 6.98
N SER A 56 11.43 -6.71 6.50
CA SER A 56 12.75 -6.45 7.10
C SER A 56 12.74 -5.36 8.16
N LEU A 57 11.63 -4.62 8.35
CA LEU A 57 11.55 -3.49 9.27
C LEU A 57 11.76 -3.90 10.74
N ARG A 58 12.46 -3.02 11.44
CA ARG A 58 12.63 -3.05 12.90
C ARG A 58 12.37 -1.65 13.44
N LEU A 59 11.88 -1.53 14.67
CA LEU A 59 11.69 -0.20 15.28
C LEU A 59 13.00 0.57 15.44
N LYS A 60 14.14 -0.11 15.64
CA LYS A 60 15.45 0.54 15.72
C LYS A 60 15.88 1.24 14.41
N ASP A 61 15.29 0.87 13.26
CA ASP A 61 15.59 1.46 11.97
C ASP A 61 14.80 2.77 11.75
N LEU A 62 13.94 3.13 12.73
CA LEU A 62 13.23 4.39 12.76
C LEU A 62 14.11 5.47 13.40
N VAL A 63 14.44 6.48 12.61
CA VAL A 63 15.33 7.57 13.01
C VAL A 63 14.54 8.87 13.08
N TYR A 64 14.80 9.68 14.11
CA TYR A 64 14.29 11.05 14.23
C TYR A 64 15.42 12.03 13.96
N GLU A 65 15.31 12.77 12.86
CA GLU A 65 16.31 13.74 12.44
C GLU A 65 15.65 14.91 11.71
N GLY A 66 16.14 16.12 11.95
CA GLY A 66 15.64 17.33 11.30
C GLY A 66 14.15 17.60 11.57
N GLY A 67 13.63 17.24 12.76
CA GLY A 67 12.23 17.46 13.14
C GLY A 67 11.23 16.45 12.55
N ARG A 68 11.69 15.37 11.94
CA ARG A 68 10.84 14.36 11.29
C ARG A 68 11.36 12.94 11.48
N TYR A 69 10.46 12.00 11.46
CA TYR A 69 10.80 10.58 11.47
C TYR A 69 10.98 10.05 10.06
N HIS A 70 11.92 9.14 9.90
CA HIS A 70 12.10 8.37 8.68
C HIS A 70 12.62 6.96 9.00
N PHE A 71 12.39 6.01 8.08
CA PHE A 71 13.08 4.73 8.11
C PHE A 71 14.42 4.85 7.37
N ASP A 72 15.46 4.37 8.01
CA ASP A 72 16.79 4.20 7.43
C ASP A 72 16.97 2.74 7.03
N ILE A 73 16.60 2.42 5.79
CA ILE A 73 16.64 1.05 5.28
C ILE A 73 17.29 0.96 3.89
N ILE A 74 17.88 -0.19 3.60
CA ILE A 74 18.32 -0.55 2.25
C ILE A 74 17.25 -1.44 1.62
N GLU A 75 16.64 -1.00 0.51
CA GLU A 75 15.64 -1.78 -0.22
C GLU A 75 16.22 -3.09 -0.73
N GLU A 76 15.55 -4.21 -0.46
CA GLU A 76 15.99 -5.55 -0.86
C GLU A 76 16.19 -5.69 -2.38
N LYS A 77 15.28 -5.14 -3.18
CA LYS A 77 15.28 -5.32 -4.64
C LYS A 77 16.25 -4.40 -5.37
N THR A 78 16.42 -3.17 -4.90
CA THR A 78 17.14 -2.11 -5.63
C THR A 78 18.49 -1.81 -5.03
N HIS A 79 18.76 -2.29 -3.82
CA HIS A 79 19.92 -2.00 -2.98
C HIS A 79 20.13 -0.49 -2.76
N LYS A 80 19.07 0.30 -2.93
CA LYS A 80 19.10 1.74 -2.70
C LYS A 80 18.79 2.04 -1.25
N HIS A 81 19.54 2.99 -0.72
CA HIS A 81 19.23 3.59 0.57
C HIS A 81 17.88 4.31 0.50
N ARG A 82 16.99 4.05 1.44
CA ARG A 82 15.70 4.67 1.50
C ARG A 82 15.57 5.47 2.77
N ASN A 83 15.57 6.78 2.59
CA ASN A 83 15.31 7.75 3.61
C ASN A 83 14.07 8.53 3.20
N PHE A 84 12.92 8.27 3.81
CA PHE A 84 11.67 8.97 3.54
C PHE A 84 10.91 9.23 4.83
N THR A 85 10.28 10.40 4.88
CA THR A 85 9.48 10.82 6.02
C THR A 85 8.27 9.90 6.19
N ILE A 86 7.97 9.56 7.43
CA ILE A 86 6.81 8.76 7.82
C ILE A 86 5.90 9.63 8.66
N ALA A 87 4.60 9.53 8.41
CA ALA A 87 3.59 10.22 9.21
C ALA A 87 3.64 9.76 10.68
N PRO A 88 3.52 10.67 11.65
CA PRO A 88 3.54 10.32 13.08
C PRO A 88 2.50 9.26 13.44
N GLU A 89 1.34 9.30 12.83
CA GLU A 89 0.25 8.32 13.04
C GLU A 89 0.68 6.91 12.67
N MET A 90 1.46 6.76 11.58
CA MET A 90 1.98 5.46 11.16
C MET A 90 3.05 4.94 12.12
N ILE A 91 3.85 5.84 12.70
CA ILE A 91 4.84 5.49 13.72
C ILE A 91 4.14 5.00 14.98
N ASN A 92 3.16 5.76 15.47
CA ASN A 92 2.36 5.39 16.62
C ASN A 92 1.70 4.02 16.42
N PHE A 93 1.18 3.76 15.22
CA PHE A 93 0.61 2.46 14.85
C PHE A 93 1.64 1.32 14.95
N LEU A 94 2.84 1.50 14.41
CA LEU A 94 3.89 0.46 14.46
C LEU A 94 4.42 0.23 15.86
N GLN A 95 4.55 1.29 16.67
CA GLN A 95 4.97 1.19 18.07
C GLN A 95 3.90 0.49 18.93
N ALA A 96 2.64 0.83 18.75
CA ALA A 96 1.52 0.16 19.43
C ALA A 96 1.47 -1.33 19.07
N TYR A 97 1.55 -1.65 17.78
CA TYR A 97 1.61 -3.04 17.30
C TYR A 97 2.78 -3.80 17.93
N ALA A 98 3.99 -3.22 17.96
CA ALA A 98 5.14 -3.87 18.53
C ALA A 98 5.00 -4.09 20.05
N LEU A 99 4.37 -3.14 20.75
CA LEU A 99 4.09 -3.24 22.18
C LEU A 99 3.10 -4.37 22.46
N GLU A 100 2.00 -4.43 21.73
CA GLU A 100 0.96 -5.46 21.86
C GLU A 100 1.50 -6.88 21.58
N GLU A 101 2.37 -7.02 20.58
CA GLU A 101 2.99 -8.30 20.21
C GLU A 101 4.26 -8.62 21.00
N GLY A 102 4.69 -7.75 21.94
CA GLY A 102 5.90 -7.93 22.76
C GLY A 102 7.20 -7.91 21.95
N ILE A 103 7.25 -7.17 20.83
CA ILE A 103 8.38 -7.14 19.91
C ILE A 103 9.41 -6.09 20.38
N ARG A 104 10.64 -6.53 20.65
CA ARG A 104 11.73 -5.60 21.01
C ARG A 104 12.20 -4.79 19.79
N PRO A 105 12.70 -3.56 20.00
CA PRO A 105 13.11 -2.68 18.90
C PRO A 105 14.15 -3.25 17.93
N ASP A 106 15.00 -4.17 18.38
CA ASP A 106 16.05 -4.83 17.57
C ASP A 106 15.53 -6.02 16.76
N ARG A 107 14.30 -6.45 16.96
CA ARG A 107 13.69 -7.59 16.27
C ARG A 107 12.86 -7.15 15.07
N LEU A 108 12.68 -8.08 14.13
CA LEU A 108 11.78 -7.86 13.01
C LEU A 108 10.36 -7.59 13.51
N LEU A 109 9.72 -6.53 13.00
CA LEU A 109 8.31 -6.25 13.31
C LEU A 109 7.38 -7.36 12.81
N PHE A 110 7.72 -7.97 11.70
CA PHE A 110 6.87 -8.96 11.03
C PHE A 110 7.66 -10.25 10.73
N PRO A 111 7.92 -11.13 11.72
CA PRO A 111 8.68 -12.36 11.52
C PRO A 111 7.81 -13.42 10.81
N ILE A 112 7.61 -13.24 9.51
CA ILE A 112 6.80 -14.10 8.63
C ILE A 112 7.40 -14.14 7.22
N SER A 113 7.19 -15.23 6.48
CA SER A 113 7.67 -15.34 5.11
C SER A 113 6.75 -14.64 4.09
N LYS A 114 7.32 -14.12 2.99
CA LYS A 114 6.55 -13.58 1.85
C LYS A 114 5.49 -14.57 1.34
N ARG A 115 5.83 -15.88 1.33
CA ARG A 115 4.91 -16.94 0.88
C ARG A 115 3.69 -17.04 1.80
N ALA A 116 3.89 -16.98 3.12
CA ALA A 116 2.79 -17.05 4.08
C ALA A 116 1.86 -15.83 3.96
N VAL A 117 2.43 -14.62 3.82
CA VAL A 117 1.64 -13.41 3.54
C VAL A 117 0.84 -13.58 2.25
N SER A 118 1.48 -13.95 1.15
CA SER A 118 0.81 -14.12 -0.15
C SER A 118 -0.31 -15.17 -0.10
N LYS A 119 -0.10 -16.27 0.64
CA LYS A 119 -1.13 -17.30 0.83
C LYS A 119 -2.35 -16.75 1.57
N HIS A 120 -2.14 -15.95 2.63
CA HIS A 120 -3.23 -15.34 3.39
C HIS A 120 -3.99 -14.32 2.54
N LEU A 121 -3.27 -13.41 1.86
CA LEU A 121 -3.89 -12.42 0.98
C LEU A 121 -4.72 -13.07 -0.14
N LYS A 122 -4.24 -14.18 -0.72
CA LYS A 122 -5.00 -14.93 -1.72
C LYS A 122 -6.30 -15.47 -1.13
N LYS A 123 -6.28 -16.10 0.05
CA LYS A 123 -7.49 -16.60 0.72
C LYS A 123 -8.50 -15.49 0.98
N THR A 124 -8.04 -14.33 1.47
CA THR A 124 -8.90 -13.16 1.71
C THR A 124 -9.50 -12.63 0.41
N ALA A 125 -8.69 -12.51 -0.64
CA ALA A 125 -9.17 -12.07 -1.96
C ALA A 125 -10.20 -13.04 -2.55
N ASP A 126 -9.95 -14.35 -2.45
CA ASP A 126 -10.88 -15.40 -2.93
C ASP A 126 -12.22 -15.31 -2.17
N TYR A 127 -12.21 -15.10 -0.84
CA TYR A 127 -13.41 -14.90 -0.02
C TYR A 127 -14.21 -13.67 -0.43
N LEU A 128 -13.53 -12.54 -0.66
CA LEU A 128 -14.16 -11.28 -1.07
C LEU A 128 -14.56 -11.24 -2.56
N GLY A 129 -14.20 -12.26 -3.34
CA GLY A 129 -14.41 -12.27 -4.79
C GLY A 129 -13.49 -11.33 -5.56
N TYR A 130 -12.42 -10.82 -4.95
CA TYR A 130 -11.51 -9.85 -5.56
C TYR A 130 -10.46 -10.54 -6.44
N GLN A 131 -10.45 -10.19 -7.71
CA GLN A 131 -9.50 -10.74 -8.66
C GLN A 131 -8.22 -9.89 -8.76
N ASN A 132 -7.09 -10.57 -9.02
CA ASN A 132 -5.78 -9.93 -9.25
C ASN A 132 -5.27 -9.05 -8.10
N VAL A 133 -5.60 -9.43 -6.84
CA VAL A 133 -5.15 -8.76 -5.63
C VAL A 133 -3.95 -9.50 -5.02
N SER A 134 -2.94 -8.75 -4.61
CA SER A 134 -1.73 -9.22 -3.93
C SER A 134 -1.15 -8.11 -3.06
N SER A 135 -0.01 -8.32 -2.40
CA SER A 135 0.70 -7.26 -1.67
C SER A 135 1.00 -6.02 -2.53
N HIS A 136 1.19 -6.19 -3.84
CA HIS A 136 1.37 -5.08 -4.78
C HIS A 136 0.11 -4.22 -4.95
N SER A 137 -1.09 -4.75 -4.66
CA SER A 137 -2.34 -3.97 -4.70
C SER A 137 -2.35 -2.87 -3.65
N PHE A 138 -1.84 -3.13 -2.45
CA PHE A 138 -1.71 -2.15 -1.38
C PHE A 138 -0.70 -1.05 -1.71
N ARG A 139 0.42 -1.39 -2.33
CA ARG A 139 1.38 -0.40 -2.82
C ARG A 139 0.82 0.42 -3.99
N LYS A 140 -0.02 -0.17 -4.84
CA LYS A 140 -0.74 0.56 -5.88
C LYS A 140 -1.84 1.44 -5.30
N PHE A 141 -2.53 1.00 -4.25
CA PHE A 141 -3.47 1.81 -3.49
C PHE A 141 -2.77 3.07 -2.97
N PHE A 142 -1.64 2.94 -2.25
CA PHE A 142 -0.83 4.09 -1.83
C PHE A 142 -0.50 5.04 -2.99
N ALA A 143 0.03 4.51 -4.09
CA ALA A 143 0.41 5.31 -5.25
C ALA A 143 -0.77 6.08 -5.84
N THR A 144 -1.93 5.42 -6.00
CA THR A 144 -3.15 6.00 -6.58
C THR A 144 -3.74 7.05 -5.66
N THR A 145 -3.76 6.81 -4.33
CA THR A 145 -4.24 7.75 -3.33
C THR A 145 -3.37 9.02 -3.32
N ILE A 146 -2.04 8.86 -3.21
CA ILE A 146 -1.11 10.00 -3.27
C ILE A 146 -1.27 10.80 -4.57
N TYR A 147 -1.41 10.12 -5.71
CA TYR A 147 -1.60 10.78 -6.99
C TYR A 147 -2.88 11.61 -7.03
N ASN A 148 -4.01 11.03 -6.60
CA ASN A 148 -5.31 11.70 -6.64
C ASN A 148 -5.41 12.87 -5.64
N GLU A 149 -4.83 12.72 -4.44
CA GLU A 149 -4.89 13.73 -3.37
C GLU A 149 -3.88 14.88 -3.56
N ASN A 150 -2.89 14.72 -4.46
CA ASN A 150 -1.86 15.71 -4.70
C ASN A 150 -1.87 16.24 -6.15
N ASN A 151 -3.04 16.65 -6.63
CA ASN A 151 -3.22 17.29 -7.95
C ASN A 151 -2.63 16.48 -9.10
N PHE A 152 -2.76 15.16 -9.05
CA PHE A 152 -2.27 14.23 -10.08
C PHE A 152 -0.75 14.30 -10.32
N ASN A 153 0.02 14.58 -9.25
CA ASN A 153 1.47 14.74 -9.32
C ASN A 153 2.17 13.39 -9.42
N LEU A 154 2.47 12.97 -10.65
CA LEU A 154 3.15 11.70 -10.93
C LEU A 154 4.62 11.69 -10.50
N GLU A 155 5.27 12.86 -10.49
CA GLU A 155 6.66 12.99 -10.04
C GLU A 155 6.77 12.79 -8.51
N LEU A 156 5.80 13.27 -7.75
CA LEU A 156 5.70 12.97 -6.32
C LEU A 156 5.59 11.46 -6.08
N VAL A 157 4.71 10.77 -6.83
CA VAL A 157 4.57 9.32 -6.75
C VAL A 157 5.89 8.61 -7.12
N ARG A 158 6.58 9.07 -8.17
CA ARG A 158 7.88 8.54 -8.57
C ARG A 158 8.90 8.64 -7.43
N THR A 159 8.98 9.80 -6.81
CA THR A 159 9.90 10.07 -5.71
C THR A 159 9.59 9.19 -4.50
N LEU A 160 8.34 9.15 -4.05
CA LEU A 160 7.91 8.37 -2.90
C LEU A 160 8.09 6.85 -3.10
N LEU A 161 7.88 6.35 -4.31
CA LEU A 161 8.09 4.93 -4.63
C LEU A 161 9.54 4.61 -5.03
N GLN A 162 10.42 5.62 -5.15
CA GLN A 162 11.79 5.51 -5.66
C GLN A 162 11.88 4.78 -7.01
N HIS A 163 10.94 5.07 -7.90
CA HIS A 163 10.98 4.52 -9.26
C HIS A 163 12.04 5.21 -10.11
N GLY A 164 12.73 4.44 -10.93
CA GLY A 164 13.78 4.96 -11.83
C GLY A 164 13.23 5.84 -12.96
N SER A 165 11.92 5.79 -13.23
CA SER A 165 11.27 6.63 -14.25
C SER A 165 9.80 6.90 -13.94
N VAL A 166 9.28 8.01 -14.45
CA VAL A 166 7.85 8.38 -14.39
C VAL A 166 6.98 7.32 -15.08
N ALA A 167 7.44 6.75 -16.20
CA ALA A 167 6.75 5.67 -16.90
C ALA A 167 6.54 4.41 -16.03
N THR A 168 7.45 4.16 -15.09
CA THR A 168 7.28 3.09 -14.10
C THR A 168 6.18 3.43 -13.10
N SER A 169 6.12 4.68 -12.63
CA SER A 169 5.08 5.14 -11.70
C SER A 169 3.71 5.13 -12.35
N ALA A 170 3.59 5.55 -13.60
CA ALA A 170 2.34 5.52 -14.37
C ALA A 170 1.69 4.12 -14.42
N LYS A 171 2.49 3.05 -14.36
CA LYS A 171 1.96 1.67 -14.30
C LYS A 171 1.26 1.32 -12.98
N TYR A 172 1.48 2.11 -11.94
CA TYR A 172 0.87 1.94 -10.63
C TYR A 172 -0.44 2.71 -10.49
N ILE A 173 -0.62 3.75 -11.30
CA ILE A 173 -1.81 4.59 -11.28
C ILE A 173 -2.90 3.97 -12.15
N GLN A 174 -4.10 3.95 -11.63
CA GLN A 174 -5.31 3.60 -12.38
C GLN A 174 -6.33 4.71 -12.12
N LEU A 175 -6.65 5.45 -13.17
CA LEU A 175 -7.71 6.46 -13.09
C LEU A 175 -9.07 5.75 -13.01
N SER A 176 -9.94 6.23 -12.14
CA SER A 176 -11.32 5.75 -12.11
C SER A 176 -12.08 6.26 -13.34
N PRO A 177 -13.08 5.51 -13.84
CA PRO A 177 -13.94 5.99 -14.92
C PRO A 177 -14.59 7.35 -14.61
N ALA A 178 -14.95 7.59 -13.35
CA ALA A 178 -15.54 8.86 -12.89
C ALA A 178 -14.59 10.05 -13.07
N ILE A 179 -13.29 9.89 -12.81
CA ILE A 179 -12.29 10.95 -13.04
C ILE A 179 -12.19 11.27 -14.52
N VAL A 180 -12.16 10.24 -15.38
CA VAL A 180 -12.10 10.42 -16.83
C VAL A 180 -13.37 11.10 -17.35
N GLU A 181 -14.54 10.67 -16.89
CA GLU A 181 -15.83 11.25 -17.28
C GLU A 181 -15.92 12.72 -16.84
N ASN A 182 -15.53 13.06 -15.62
CA ASN A 182 -15.54 14.42 -15.12
C ASN A 182 -14.59 15.33 -15.93
N ALA A 183 -13.40 14.85 -16.26
CA ALA A 183 -12.46 15.58 -17.10
C ALA A 183 -13.06 15.87 -18.49
N LEU A 184 -13.74 14.89 -19.09
CA LEU A 184 -14.40 15.07 -20.40
C LEU A 184 -15.57 16.05 -20.32
N ARG A 185 -16.40 15.98 -19.28
CA ARG A 185 -17.52 16.91 -19.08
C ARG A 185 -17.04 18.36 -18.93
N ASN A 186 -15.93 18.57 -18.21
CA ASN A 186 -15.38 19.92 -17.99
C ASN A 186 -14.58 20.46 -19.18
N HIS A 187 -14.36 19.65 -20.22
CA HIS A 187 -13.59 20.05 -21.42
C HIS A 187 -14.47 20.28 -22.65
N VAL A 188 -15.77 20.39 -22.48
CA VAL A 188 -16.67 20.66 -23.62
C VAL A 188 -16.54 22.14 -24.02
N TYR A 189 -16.05 22.37 -25.22
CA TYR A 189 -16.02 23.68 -25.88
C TYR A 189 -16.71 23.61 -27.23
N ILE A 190 -17.92 24.17 -27.31
CA ILE A 190 -18.69 24.29 -28.55
C ILE A 190 -18.73 25.78 -28.90
N PRO A 191 -18.03 26.24 -29.94
CA PRO A 191 -18.09 27.64 -30.36
C PRO A 191 -19.49 28.00 -30.82
N ASN A 192 -19.98 29.19 -30.45
CA ASN A 192 -21.19 29.76 -31.03
C ASN A 192 -20.95 30.05 -32.51
N LEU A 193 -21.49 29.23 -33.35
CA LEU A 193 -21.53 29.46 -34.80
C LEU A 193 -22.82 30.25 -35.13
N GLU A 194 -22.88 31.55 -34.75
CA GLU A 194 -23.89 32.43 -35.28
C GLU A 194 -23.61 32.60 -36.79
N LYS A 195 -24.63 32.28 -37.59
CA LYS A 195 -24.65 32.52 -39.05
C LYS A 195 -25.09 33.95 -39.32
#